data_39752140ef481c6ae3bec27e863bd3f7
#
_entry.id   39752140ef481c6ae3bec27e863bd3f7
#
_cell.length_a   1.000
_cell.length_b   1.000
_cell.length_c   1.000
_cell.angle_alpha   90.00
_cell.angle_beta   90.00
_cell.angle_gamma   90.00
#
_symmetry.space_group_name_H-M   'P 1'
#
loop_
_entity.id
_entity.type
_entity.pdbx_description
1 polymer ?
#
loop_
_entity_poly.entity_id
_entity_poly.type
_entity_poly.pdbx_seq_one_letter_code
_entity_poly.pdbx_strand_id
1 'polypeptide(L)'
;MWKLKKSKVHGTGIVATENIKKGVQIIQYIGERITKREGDKRSAERIRKYLNKKNEGSVYIFELNDKFDIDGSPLYNKARYINHSCNPNCEVDIIDNQIWIISIKKIKKGEELNYDYGYPF
;
A
#
# COMPACT_ATOMS: atom_id res chain seq x y z
N MET A 1 -1.98 11.54 12.73
CA MET A 1 -0.92 10.52 12.72
C MET A 1 -0.12 10.55 11.40
N TRP A 2 -0.79 10.82 10.29
CA TRP A 2 -0.15 10.86 8.98
C TRP A 2 -0.82 11.90 8.08
N LYS A 3 -0.11 12.31 7.01
CA LYS A 3 -0.67 13.18 5.97
C LYS A 3 -0.04 12.86 4.61
N LEU A 4 -0.73 13.25 3.55
CA LEU A 4 -0.18 13.20 2.19
C LEU A 4 0.84 14.31 2.02
N LYS A 5 1.91 14.02 1.30
CA LYS A 5 2.96 15.00 0.99
C LYS A 5 3.67 14.60 -0.30
N LYS A 6 4.17 15.58 -1.04
CA LYS A 6 5.03 15.29 -2.19
C LYS A 6 6.22 14.47 -1.71
N SER A 7 6.40 13.29 -2.29
CA SER A 7 7.47 12.37 -1.88
C SER A 7 8.81 12.76 -2.48
N LYS A 8 9.87 12.50 -1.72
CA LYS A 8 11.24 12.58 -2.24
C LYS A 8 11.57 11.38 -3.13
N VAL A 9 10.80 10.31 -3.01
CA VAL A 9 11.02 9.05 -3.74
C VAL A 9 10.26 9.04 -5.05
N HIS A 10 8.94 9.23 -5.01
CA HIS A 10 8.09 9.19 -6.19
C HIS A 10 6.74 9.82 -5.89
N GLY A 11 6.39 10.83 -6.69
CA GLY A 11 5.06 11.44 -6.67
C GLY A 11 4.58 11.88 -5.28
N THR A 12 3.37 11.48 -4.93
CA THR A 12 2.79 11.70 -3.60
C THR A 12 3.15 10.54 -2.69
N GLY A 13 3.49 10.87 -1.46
CA GLY A 13 3.74 9.89 -0.40
C GLY A 13 2.94 10.20 0.84
N ILE A 14 3.14 9.43 1.89
CA ILE A 14 2.53 9.63 3.20
C ILE A 14 3.63 9.79 4.23
N VAL A 15 3.54 10.83 5.04
CA VAL A 15 4.52 11.10 6.09
C VAL A 15 3.86 11.08 7.46
N ALA A 16 4.64 10.69 8.47
CA ALA A 16 4.20 10.73 9.87
C ALA A 16 4.12 12.19 10.33
N THR A 17 3.00 12.54 10.97
CA THR A 17 2.80 13.89 11.54
C THR A 17 3.22 13.98 13.00
N GLU A 18 3.59 12.84 13.59
CA GLU A 18 4.06 12.68 14.96
C GLU A 18 4.94 11.45 15.04
N ASN A 19 5.63 11.24 16.14
CA ASN A 19 6.37 10.01 16.35
C ASN A 19 5.40 8.84 16.51
N ILE A 20 5.67 7.74 15.81
CA ILE A 20 4.84 6.54 15.84
C ILE A 20 5.66 5.40 16.42
N LYS A 21 5.10 4.73 17.42
CA LYS A 21 5.73 3.54 18.03
C LYS A 21 5.65 2.34 17.10
N LYS A 22 6.49 1.34 17.33
CA LYS A 22 6.39 0.04 16.66
C LYS A 22 5.05 -0.62 17.00
N GLY A 23 4.44 -1.30 16.03
CA GLY A 23 3.23 -2.09 16.23
C GLY A 23 1.92 -1.31 16.16
N VAL A 24 1.95 -0.09 15.64
CA VAL A 24 0.75 0.75 15.54
C VAL A 24 0.05 0.50 14.20
N GLN A 25 -1.26 0.27 14.26
CA GLN A 25 -2.12 0.25 13.07
C GLN A 25 -2.30 1.69 12.61
N ILE A 26 -1.59 2.08 11.55
CA ILE A 26 -1.51 3.48 11.13
C ILE A 26 -2.66 3.85 10.20
N ILE A 27 -2.86 3.08 9.15
CA ILE A 27 -3.83 3.37 8.11
C ILE A 27 -4.40 2.06 7.56
N GLN A 28 -5.71 2.03 7.33
CA GLN A 28 -6.35 0.88 6.70
C GLN A 28 -6.24 0.97 5.18
N TYR A 29 -5.91 -0.15 4.55
CA TYR A 29 -5.92 -0.28 3.09
C TYR A 29 -7.33 -0.66 2.67
N ILE A 30 -8.04 0.26 2.04
CA ILE A 30 -9.45 0.09 1.70
C ILE A 30 -9.68 0.12 0.19
N GLY A 31 -10.79 -0.47 -0.23
CA GLY A 31 -11.09 -0.49 -1.65
C GLY A 31 -12.28 -1.39 -1.96
N GLU A 32 -12.39 -1.76 -3.22
CA GLU A 32 -13.44 -2.65 -3.68
C GLU A 32 -13.08 -4.10 -3.35
N ARG A 33 -14.00 -4.80 -2.69
CA ARG A 33 -13.84 -6.24 -2.46
C ARG A 33 -14.24 -6.99 -3.71
N ILE A 34 -13.31 -7.74 -4.27
CA ILE A 34 -13.49 -8.46 -5.53
C ILE A 34 -13.14 -9.93 -5.35
N THR A 35 -13.64 -10.78 -6.25
CA THR A 35 -13.29 -12.20 -6.24
C THR A 35 -11.84 -12.40 -6.68
N LYS A 36 -11.27 -13.56 -6.35
CA LYS A 36 -9.91 -13.91 -6.80
C LYS A 36 -9.79 -13.88 -8.33
N ARG A 37 -10.81 -14.35 -9.02
CA ARG A 37 -10.84 -14.34 -10.48
C ARG A 37 -10.75 -12.93 -11.04
N GLU A 38 -11.55 -12.00 -10.48
CA GLU A 38 -11.53 -10.61 -10.90
C GLU A 38 -10.20 -9.95 -10.51
N GLY A 39 -9.66 -10.28 -9.35
CA GLY A 39 -8.34 -9.81 -8.90
C GLY A 39 -7.24 -10.22 -9.86
N ASP A 40 -7.20 -11.47 -10.26
CA ASP A 40 -6.22 -11.97 -11.22
C ASP A 40 -6.34 -11.26 -12.58
N LYS A 41 -7.57 -11.05 -13.04
CA LYS A 41 -7.83 -10.34 -14.29
C LYS A 41 -7.32 -8.91 -14.25
N ARG A 42 -7.67 -8.15 -13.20
CA ARG A 42 -7.24 -6.76 -13.03
C ARG A 42 -5.73 -6.66 -12.88
N SER A 43 -5.13 -7.56 -12.11
CA SER A 43 -3.68 -7.60 -11.94
C SER A 43 -2.96 -7.82 -13.25
N ALA A 44 -3.40 -8.77 -14.05
CA ALA A 44 -2.81 -9.06 -15.35
C ALA A 44 -2.92 -7.87 -16.31
N GLU A 45 -4.07 -7.20 -16.34
CA GLU A 45 -4.28 -6.01 -17.17
C GLU A 45 -3.37 -4.85 -16.76
N ARG A 46 -3.23 -4.63 -15.46
CA ARG A 46 -2.40 -3.53 -14.92
C ARG A 46 -0.91 -3.79 -15.13
N ILE A 47 -0.46 -5.03 -14.94
CA ILE A 47 0.92 -5.42 -15.23
C ILE A 47 1.24 -5.20 -16.69
N ARG A 48 0.32 -5.56 -17.59
CA ARG A 48 0.50 -5.35 -19.04
C ARG A 48 0.65 -3.86 -19.36
N LYS A 49 -0.16 -3.01 -18.76
CA LYS A 49 -0.05 -1.55 -18.92
C LYS A 49 1.28 -1.03 -18.40
N TYR A 50 1.74 -1.53 -17.26
CA TYR A 50 3.03 -1.16 -16.69
C TYR A 50 4.19 -1.50 -17.63
N LEU A 51 4.21 -2.69 -18.19
CA LEU A 51 5.25 -3.13 -19.12
C LEU A 51 5.26 -2.28 -20.40
N ASN A 52 4.10 -1.79 -20.82
CA ASN A 52 3.98 -0.99 -22.03
C ASN A 52 4.33 0.50 -21.81
N LYS A 53 4.12 1.02 -20.61
CA LYS A 53 4.27 2.45 -20.32
C LYS A 53 5.38 2.82 -19.36
N LYS A 54 6.15 1.88 -18.92
CA LYS A 54 7.36 2.01 -18.07
C LYS A 54 7.19 2.61 -16.67
N ASN A 55 6.15 3.32 -16.31
CA ASN A 55 6.08 4.03 -15.02
C ASN A 55 4.70 4.09 -14.37
N GLU A 56 3.72 3.40 -14.90
CA GLU A 56 2.34 3.56 -14.43
C GLU A 56 1.70 2.24 -14.13
N GLY A 57 1.99 1.64 -13.00
CA GLY A 57 1.35 0.37 -12.87
C GLY A 57 1.46 -0.24 -11.53
N SER A 58 1.11 0.52 -10.54
CA SER A 58 0.80 -0.15 -9.29
C SER A 58 -0.44 -1.00 -9.51
N VAL A 59 -0.37 -2.22 -9.06
CA VAL A 59 -1.48 -3.16 -9.23
C VAL A 59 -2.59 -2.90 -8.22
N TYR A 60 -2.24 -2.46 -7.00
CA TYR A 60 -3.15 -2.13 -5.90
C TYR A 60 -4.03 -3.29 -5.40
N ILE A 61 -3.83 -4.50 -5.89
CA ILE A 61 -4.62 -5.66 -5.49
C ILE A 61 -3.94 -6.35 -4.30
N PHE A 62 -4.63 -6.46 -3.18
CA PHE A 62 -4.15 -7.18 -2.00
C PHE A 62 -5.06 -8.36 -1.69
N GLU A 63 -4.45 -9.47 -1.31
CA GLU A 63 -5.18 -10.64 -0.85
C GLU A 63 -5.78 -10.35 0.53
N LEU A 64 -7.11 -10.48 0.63
CA LEU A 64 -7.83 -10.35 1.89
C LEU A 64 -7.95 -11.69 2.60
N ASN A 65 -8.40 -12.71 1.88
CA ASN A 65 -8.59 -14.06 2.36
C ASN A 65 -8.63 -15.03 1.18
N ASP A 66 -9.02 -16.28 1.42
CA ASP A 66 -9.04 -17.31 0.38
C ASP A 66 -10.04 -17.03 -0.73
N LYS A 67 -11.05 -16.19 -0.49
CA LYS A 67 -12.14 -15.95 -1.42
C LYS A 67 -12.08 -14.59 -2.12
N PHE A 68 -11.51 -13.60 -1.46
CA PHE A 68 -11.58 -12.21 -1.90
C PHE A 68 -10.24 -11.51 -1.88
N ASP A 69 -10.11 -10.56 -2.80
CA ASP A 69 -9.06 -9.56 -2.81
C ASP A 69 -9.67 -8.18 -2.57
N ILE A 70 -8.84 -7.21 -2.21
CA ILE A 70 -9.20 -5.79 -2.15
C ILE A 70 -8.47 -5.08 -3.27
N ASP A 71 -9.22 -4.37 -4.11
CA ASP A 71 -8.66 -3.47 -5.10
C ASP A 71 -8.58 -2.06 -4.50
N GLY A 72 -7.39 -1.64 -4.13
CA GLY A 72 -7.14 -0.35 -3.49
C GLY A 72 -6.84 0.78 -4.46
N SER A 73 -7.15 0.63 -5.74
CA SER A 73 -6.90 1.68 -6.74
C SER A 73 -7.75 2.94 -6.59
N PRO A 74 -8.97 2.91 -6.00
CA PRO A 74 -9.75 4.14 -5.85
C PRO A 74 -9.00 5.22 -5.06
N LEU A 75 -9.21 6.48 -5.44
CA LEU A 75 -8.51 7.61 -4.82
C LEU A 75 -8.88 7.83 -3.35
N TYR A 76 -10.03 7.33 -2.92
CA TYR A 76 -10.41 7.43 -1.50
C TYR A 76 -9.53 6.55 -0.61
N ASN A 77 -8.83 5.55 -1.18
CA ASN A 77 -7.86 4.75 -0.44
C ASN A 77 -6.54 5.52 -0.35
N LYS A 78 -6.34 6.25 0.74
CA LYS A 78 -5.13 7.05 0.90
C LYS A 78 -3.88 6.19 1.08
N ALA A 79 -4.02 4.96 1.57
CA ALA A 79 -2.89 4.04 1.71
C ALA A 79 -2.23 3.70 0.35
N ARG A 80 -2.93 3.89 -0.76
CA ARG A 80 -2.38 3.68 -2.10
C ARG A 80 -1.16 4.56 -2.40
N TYR A 81 -1.00 5.65 -1.66
CA TYR A 81 0.10 6.59 -1.86
C TYR A 81 1.37 6.23 -1.09
N ILE A 82 1.35 5.18 -0.28
CA ILE A 82 2.54 4.73 0.43
C ILE A 82 3.52 4.12 -0.59
N ASN A 83 4.74 4.63 -0.63
CA ASN A 83 5.75 4.19 -1.58
C ASN A 83 6.46 2.91 -1.13
N HIS A 84 7.07 2.21 -2.09
CA HIS A 84 7.84 1.01 -1.83
C HIS A 84 9.19 1.33 -1.20
N SER A 85 9.65 0.42 -0.32
CA SER A 85 11.04 0.38 0.15
C SER A 85 11.44 -1.07 0.40
N CYS A 86 12.66 -1.42 0.02
CA CYS A 86 13.25 -2.71 0.36
C CYS A 86 13.74 -2.76 1.81
N ASN A 87 13.82 -1.61 2.48
CA ASN A 87 14.13 -1.49 3.91
C ASN A 87 13.01 -0.71 4.60
N PRO A 88 11.83 -1.32 4.73
CA PRO A 88 10.62 -0.58 5.10
C PRO A 88 10.51 -0.29 6.60
N ASN A 89 9.67 0.70 6.92
CA ASN A 89 9.28 1.00 8.30
C ASN A 89 7.86 0.51 8.63
N CYS A 90 7.15 -0.02 7.65
CA CYS A 90 5.81 -0.57 7.82
C CYS A 90 5.69 -1.92 7.14
N GLU A 91 4.64 -2.65 7.50
CA GLU A 91 4.23 -3.87 6.83
C GLU A 91 2.71 -3.87 6.66
N VAL A 92 2.23 -4.73 5.78
CA VAL A 92 0.80 -4.95 5.57
C VAL A 92 0.39 -6.20 6.33
N ASP A 93 -0.67 -6.12 7.11
CA ASP A 93 -1.19 -7.27 7.84
C ASP A 93 -2.71 -7.26 7.81
N ILE A 94 -3.30 -8.44 7.97
CA ILE A 94 -4.74 -8.62 7.98
C ILE A 94 -5.20 -8.85 9.41
N ILE A 95 -6.07 -7.96 9.89
CA ILE A 95 -6.60 -8.01 11.25
C ILE A 95 -8.12 -7.88 11.16
N ASP A 96 -8.83 -8.84 11.71
CA ASP A 96 -10.31 -8.87 11.68
C ASP A 96 -10.86 -8.69 10.26
N ASN A 97 -10.27 -9.38 9.28
CA ASN A 97 -10.68 -9.33 7.88
C ASN A 97 -10.55 -7.93 7.26
N GLN A 98 -9.62 -7.14 7.76
CA GLN A 98 -9.26 -5.81 7.24
C GLN A 98 -7.78 -5.74 6.99
N ILE A 99 -7.38 -5.02 5.97
CA ILE A 99 -5.96 -4.86 5.62
C ILE A 99 -5.44 -3.58 6.26
N TRP A 100 -4.39 -3.70 7.07
CA TRP A 100 -3.80 -2.60 7.80
C TRP A 100 -2.33 -2.40 7.46
N ILE A 101 -1.92 -1.15 7.41
CA ILE A 101 -0.51 -0.76 7.35
C ILE A 101 -0.06 -0.53 8.79
N ILE A 102 0.94 -1.29 9.23
CA ILE A 102 1.39 -1.36 10.61
C ILE A 102 2.87 -1.02 10.69
N SER A 103 3.26 -0.19 11.66
CA SER A 103 4.66 0.13 11.87
C SER A 103 5.43 -1.08 12.39
N ILE A 104 6.59 -1.37 11.79
CA ILE A 104 7.48 -2.46 12.23
C ILE A 104 8.69 -1.95 12.99
N LYS A 105 8.83 -0.65 13.12
CA LYS A 105 9.82 0.02 13.93
C LYS A 105 9.32 1.41 14.29
N LYS A 106 10.02 2.10 15.19
CA LYS A 106 9.70 3.47 15.53
C LYS A 106 9.85 4.35 14.30
N ILE A 107 8.86 5.21 14.06
CA ILE A 107 8.87 6.17 12.94
C ILE A 107 8.86 7.57 13.54
N LYS A 108 9.80 8.41 13.12
CA LYS A 108 9.89 9.79 13.61
C LYS A 108 8.99 10.70 12.82
N LYS A 109 8.49 11.75 13.48
CA LYS A 109 7.75 12.82 12.82
C LYS A 109 8.51 13.30 11.58
N GLY A 110 7.81 13.39 10.45
CA GLY A 110 8.38 13.83 9.19
C GLY A 110 8.93 12.71 8.30
N GLU A 111 9.11 11.51 8.85
CA GLU A 111 9.55 10.38 8.03
C GLU A 111 8.42 9.91 7.12
N GLU A 112 8.77 9.50 5.91
CA GLU A 112 7.85 8.91 4.96
C GLU A 112 7.57 7.46 5.35
N LEU A 113 6.28 7.06 5.32
CA LEU A 113 5.87 5.68 5.50
C LEU A 113 6.18 4.89 4.24
N ASN A 114 6.63 3.65 4.41
CA ASN A 114 6.89 2.76 3.28
C ASN A 114 6.73 1.31 3.69
N TYR A 115 6.49 0.46 2.71
CA TYR A 115 6.48 -0.99 2.92
C TYR A 115 7.02 -1.68 1.67
N ASP A 116 7.45 -2.92 1.83
CA ASP A 116 7.93 -3.72 0.71
C ASP A 116 6.71 -4.26 -0.07
N TYR A 117 6.59 -3.85 -1.32
CA TYR A 117 5.48 -4.29 -2.17
C TYR A 117 5.58 -5.77 -2.56
N GLY A 118 6.74 -6.40 -2.31
CA GLY A 118 6.94 -7.79 -2.67
C GLY A 118 7.20 -8.02 -4.15
N TYR A 119 7.55 -6.97 -4.89
CA TYR A 119 7.90 -7.12 -6.31
C TYR A 119 9.24 -7.87 -6.43
N PRO A 120 9.38 -8.75 -7.43
CA PRO A 120 10.62 -9.50 -7.62
C PRO A 120 11.76 -8.67 -8.23
N PHE A 121 11.55 -7.40 -8.44
CA PHE A 121 12.52 -6.51 -9.07
C PHE A 121 12.71 -5.21 -8.31
#